data_e7b9ebcafca57cd033c29912fd4b1606
#
_entry.id   e7b9ebcafca57cd033c29912fd4b1606
#
_cell.length_a   1.000
_cell.length_b   1.000
_cell.length_c   1.000
_cell.angle_alpha   90.00
_cell.angle_beta   90.00
_cell.angle_gamma   90.00
#
_symmetry.space_group_name_H-M   'P 1'
#
loop_
_entity.id
_entity.type
_entity.pdbx_description
1 polymer ?
#
loop_
_entity_poly.entity_id
_entity_poly.type
_entity_poly.pdbx_seq_one_letter_code
_entity_poly.pdbx_strand_id
1 'polypeptide(L)'
;VQGKLSLDPPRGWKLKKETISGGPLKPGESEVFSFSFEEMKRNKDNRYQLSATFEDKDGGKAIVEEEVSEMVATKKKISVDGKYNDWKNPRYIHLDNRDKAIGLTPYMDWNLSARVALAWDEKNLYFLGIVKDNNFDQTHTGTLIWEGDSFQLGIDASNAKKPIESGDGQYLYGLAKTSNGEEAWSWPAGKNGKSAPAEKIDFRFSN
;
A
#
# COMPACT_ATOMS: atom_id res chain seq x y z
N VAL A 1 -20.70 16.42 18.67
CA VAL A 1 -21.43 15.92 17.50
C VAL A 1 -21.94 14.52 17.80
N GLN A 2 -23.17 14.24 17.42
CA GLN A 2 -23.79 12.90 17.51
C GLN A 2 -24.50 12.61 16.20
N GLY A 3 -24.39 11.38 15.70
CA GLY A 3 -24.99 11.05 14.41
C GLY A 3 -24.90 9.57 14.06
N LYS A 4 -25.07 9.31 12.79
CA LYS A 4 -24.99 7.96 12.21
C LYS A 4 -23.95 7.94 11.11
N LEU A 5 -23.10 6.92 11.11
CA LEU A 5 -22.20 6.60 10.03
C LEU A 5 -22.76 5.43 9.24
N SER A 6 -22.97 5.61 7.96
CA SER A 6 -23.34 4.56 7.00
C SER A 6 -22.20 4.34 6.02
N LEU A 7 -22.01 3.09 5.62
CA LEU A 7 -21.06 2.70 4.60
C LEU A 7 -21.83 2.16 3.39
N ASP A 8 -21.55 2.71 2.21
CA ASP A 8 -22.05 2.20 0.94
C ASP A 8 -20.96 1.30 0.32
N PRO A 9 -21.16 -0.01 0.29
CA PRO A 9 -20.14 -0.94 -0.16
C PRO A 9 -20.09 -1.01 -1.70
N PRO A 10 -18.94 -1.44 -2.26
CA PRO A 10 -18.84 -1.68 -3.68
C PRO A 10 -19.84 -2.73 -4.17
N ARG A 11 -20.18 -2.66 -5.45
CA ARG A 11 -21.09 -3.61 -6.07
C ARG A 11 -20.65 -5.07 -5.83
N GLY A 12 -21.53 -5.84 -5.22
CA GLY A 12 -21.30 -7.25 -4.91
C GLY A 12 -20.59 -7.50 -3.58
N TRP A 13 -20.38 -6.45 -2.77
CA TRP A 13 -20.02 -6.59 -1.37
C TRP A 13 -21.27 -6.42 -0.51
N LYS A 14 -21.35 -7.16 0.58
CA LYS A 14 -22.47 -7.13 1.51
C LYS A 14 -21.98 -6.91 2.92
N LEU A 15 -22.50 -5.88 3.59
CA LEU A 15 -22.22 -5.56 4.96
C LEU A 15 -23.07 -6.40 5.92
N LYS A 16 -22.51 -6.75 7.07
CA LYS A 16 -23.29 -7.30 8.21
C LYS A 16 -24.20 -6.23 8.79
N LYS A 17 -23.75 -4.99 8.79
CA LYS A 17 -24.48 -3.83 9.32
C LYS A 17 -24.09 -2.61 8.49
N GLU A 18 -25.07 -1.93 7.93
CA GLU A 18 -24.85 -0.80 7.02
C GLU A 18 -24.68 0.53 7.76
N THR A 19 -25.18 0.65 8.98
CA THR A 19 -25.18 1.90 9.74
C THR A 19 -24.80 1.68 11.19
N ILE A 20 -23.96 2.55 11.73
CA ILE A 20 -23.52 2.56 13.13
C ILE A 20 -23.80 3.95 13.71
N SER A 21 -24.39 4.01 14.92
CA SER A 21 -24.57 5.26 15.64
C SER A 21 -23.33 5.57 16.47
N GLY A 22 -22.93 6.84 16.49
CA GLY A 22 -21.78 7.33 17.24
C GLY A 22 -22.03 8.64 17.98
N GLY A 23 -21.12 8.95 18.85
CA GLY A 23 -21.16 10.13 19.71
C GLY A 23 -21.99 9.95 20.98
N PRO A 24 -22.14 11.04 21.78
CA PRO A 24 -21.73 12.41 21.45
C PRO A 24 -20.21 12.64 21.54
N LEU A 25 -19.64 13.33 20.54
CA LEU A 25 -18.24 13.73 20.53
C LEU A 25 -18.09 15.23 20.82
N LYS A 26 -17.14 15.58 21.66
CA LYS A 26 -16.72 16.97 21.91
C LYS A 26 -15.74 17.44 20.85
N PRO A 27 -15.47 18.76 20.73
CA PRO A 27 -14.41 19.26 19.87
C PRO A 27 -13.05 18.63 20.21
N GLY A 28 -12.37 18.09 19.18
CA GLY A 28 -11.09 17.41 19.31
C GLY A 28 -11.16 15.91 19.69
N GLU A 29 -12.34 15.38 19.98
CA GLU A 29 -12.54 13.94 20.20
C GLU A 29 -12.74 13.20 18.87
N SER A 30 -12.32 11.95 18.81
CA SER A 30 -12.51 11.04 17.68
C SER A 30 -13.04 9.69 18.13
N GLU A 31 -13.77 9.02 17.25
CA GLU A 31 -14.29 7.67 17.46
C GLU A 31 -14.01 6.82 16.22
N VAL A 32 -13.62 5.57 16.42
CA VAL A 32 -13.33 4.62 15.34
C VAL A 32 -14.48 3.65 15.21
N PHE A 33 -15.03 3.54 14.02
CA PHE A 33 -16.08 2.59 13.67
C PHE A 33 -15.52 1.46 12.84
N SER A 34 -15.99 0.23 13.08
CA SER A 34 -15.60 -0.96 12.34
C SER A 34 -16.82 -1.56 11.64
N PHE A 35 -16.70 -1.74 10.34
CA PHE A 35 -17.68 -2.45 9.52
C PHE A 35 -17.14 -3.82 9.16
N SER A 36 -18.02 -4.82 9.11
CA SER A 36 -17.69 -6.19 8.71
C SER A 36 -18.49 -6.56 7.49
N PHE A 37 -17.84 -7.23 6.54
CA PHE A 37 -18.48 -7.75 5.35
C PHE A 37 -18.87 -9.22 5.52
N GLU A 38 -20.06 -9.59 5.04
CA GLU A 38 -20.51 -10.98 4.91
C GLU A 38 -20.03 -11.60 3.60
N GLU A 39 -20.02 -10.79 2.56
CA GLU A 39 -19.64 -11.19 1.22
C GLU A 39 -18.81 -10.11 0.54
N MET A 40 -17.76 -10.51 -0.15
CA MET A 40 -16.91 -9.64 -0.95
C MET A 40 -16.69 -10.28 -2.31
N LYS A 41 -17.47 -9.87 -3.31
CA LYS A 41 -17.29 -10.34 -4.68
C LYS A 41 -16.11 -9.64 -5.33
N ARG A 42 -15.11 -10.43 -5.69
CA ARG A 42 -13.89 -9.93 -6.34
C ARG A 42 -14.16 -9.49 -7.77
N ASN A 43 -13.62 -8.33 -8.15
CA ASN A 43 -13.58 -7.89 -9.54
C ASN A 43 -12.18 -8.12 -10.15
N LYS A 44 -12.08 -8.00 -11.47
CA LYS A 44 -10.83 -8.26 -12.20
C LYS A 44 -9.77 -7.20 -11.92
N ASP A 45 -10.18 -5.96 -11.75
CA ASP A 45 -9.28 -4.81 -11.67
C ASP A 45 -8.79 -4.59 -10.24
N ASN A 46 -9.37 -5.30 -9.25
CA ASN A 46 -9.04 -5.18 -7.82
C ASN A 46 -9.17 -3.74 -7.30
N ARG A 47 -10.14 -3.01 -7.80
CA ARG A 47 -10.46 -1.63 -7.40
C ARG A 47 -11.90 -1.57 -6.91
N TYR A 48 -12.10 -1.03 -5.73
CA TYR A 48 -13.40 -1.01 -5.07
C TYR A 48 -13.63 0.39 -4.49
N GLN A 49 -14.68 1.04 -4.95
CA GLN A 49 -15.10 2.33 -4.41
C GLN A 49 -15.96 2.12 -3.17
N LEU A 50 -15.57 2.73 -2.09
CA LEU A 50 -16.31 2.79 -0.83
C LEU A 50 -16.76 4.23 -0.61
N SER A 51 -17.99 4.42 -0.16
CA SER A 51 -18.47 5.73 0.27
C SER A 51 -18.96 5.62 1.71
N ALA A 52 -18.47 6.50 2.57
CA ALA A 52 -18.91 6.61 3.95
C ALA A 52 -19.65 7.93 4.13
N THR A 53 -20.86 7.88 4.65
CA THR A 53 -21.67 9.05 4.94
C THR A 53 -21.92 9.16 6.43
N PHE A 54 -21.49 10.26 7.03
CA PHE A 54 -21.90 10.65 8.36
C PHE A 54 -23.07 11.64 8.27
N GLU A 55 -24.13 11.38 9.01
CA GLU A 55 -25.28 12.25 9.15
C GLU A 55 -25.49 12.59 10.62
N ASP A 56 -25.41 13.87 10.97
CA ASP A 56 -25.66 14.33 12.33
C ASP A 56 -27.15 14.40 12.64
N LYS A 57 -27.48 14.55 13.92
CA LYS A 57 -28.87 14.64 14.40
C LYS A 57 -29.64 15.85 13.87
N ASP A 58 -28.93 16.87 13.40
CA ASP A 58 -29.50 18.11 12.91
C ASP A 58 -29.61 18.13 11.35
N GLY A 59 -29.25 17.00 10.71
CA GLY A 59 -29.36 16.80 9.26
C GLY A 59 -28.14 17.23 8.46
N GLY A 60 -27.05 17.63 9.13
CA GLY A 60 -25.75 17.88 8.48
C GLY A 60 -25.14 16.58 7.98
N LYS A 61 -24.54 16.62 6.77
CA LYS A 61 -23.94 15.44 6.13
C LYS A 61 -22.49 15.70 5.76
N ALA A 62 -21.65 14.69 5.99
CA ALA A 62 -20.30 14.62 5.46
C ALA A 62 -20.14 13.28 4.72
N ILE A 63 -19.57 13.33 3.52
CA ILE A 63 -19.35 12.16 2.68
C ILE A 63 -17.85 12.06 2.38
N VAL A 64 -17.31 10.85 2.51
CA VAL A 64 -15.94 10.51 2.13
C VAL A 64 -16.00 9.31 1.18
N GLU A 65 -15.32 9.43 0.05
CA GLU A 65 -15.19 8.37 -0.93
C GLU A 65 -13.73 7.92 -0.97
N GLU A 66 -13.52 6.60 -1.03
CA GLU A 66 -12.18 6.01 -1.02
C GLU A 66 -12.14 4.81 -1.98
N GLU A 67 -11.07 4.74 -2.77
CA GLU A 67 -10.76 3.55 -3.56
C GLU A 67 -9.86 2.62 -2.76
N VAL A 68 -10.32 1.41 -2.54
CA VAL A 68 -9.55 0.37 -1.85
C VAL A 68 -9.24 -0.79 -2.77
N SER A 69 -8.14 -1.47 -2.50
CA SER A 69 -7.73 -2.70 -3.17
C SER A 69 -7.55 -3.82 -2.16
N GLU A 70 -7.94 -5.03 -2.55
CA GLU A 70 -7.71 -6.22 -1.73
C GLU A 70 -6.29 -6.73 -1.96
N MET A 71 -5.44 -6.72 -0.94
CA MET A 71 -4.13 -7.33 -1.03
C MET A 71 -4.24 -8.83 -0.74
N VAL A 72 -3.95 -9.65 -1.74
CA VAL A 72 -3.91 -11.11 -1.61
C VAL A 72 -2.54 -11.60 -2.05
N ALA A 73 -1.78 -12.16 -1.11
CA ALA A 73 -0.57 -12.89 -1.43
C ALA A 73 -0.93 -14.33 -1.81
N THR A 74 -0.65 -14.70 -3.05
CA THR A 74 -0.90 -16.06 -3.54
C THR A 74 0.21 -17.01 -3.09
N LYS A 75 -0.14 -18.18 -2.52
CA LYS A 75 0.85 -19.19 -2.18
C LYS A 75 1.44 -19.79 -3.46
N LYS A 76 2.69 -19.47 -3.75
CA LYS A 76 3.40 -19.89 -4.94
C LYS A 76 4.89 -19.61 -4.85
N LYS A 77 5.72 -20.54 -5.28
CA LYS A 77 7.16 -20.31 -5.45
C LYS A 77 7.39 -19.49 -6.72
N ILE A 78 8.20 -18.46 -6.62
CA ILE A 78 8.59 -17.54 -7.70
C ILE A 78 10.10 -17.65 -7.90
N SER A 79 10.55 -17.63 -9.15
CA SER A 79 11.97 -17.45 -9.50
C SER A 79 12.28 -15.96 -9.59
N VAL A 80 13.30 -15.52 -8.87
CA VAL A 80 13.73 -14.11 -8.89
C VAL A 80 14.75 -13.95 -10.01
N ASP A 81 14.27 -13.88 -11.26
CA ASP A 81 15.10 -13.83 -12.47
C ASP A 81 14.89 -12.58 -13.32
N GLY A 82 14.13 -11.59 -12.78
CA GLY A 82 13.76 -10.39 -13.51
C GLY A 82 12.59 -10.58 -14.48
N LYS A 83 12.03 -11.80 -14.58
CA LYS A 83 10.88 -12.08 -15.45
C LYS A 83 9.62 -12.28 -14.62
N TYR A 84 8.48 -11.93 -15.18
CA TYR A 84 7.18 -12.10 -14.49
C TYR A 84 6.38 -13.31 -14.98
N ASN A 85 7.01 -14.23 -15.71
CA ASN A 85 6.34 -15.42 -16.28
C ASN A 85 5.72 -16.34 -15.21
N ASP A 86 6.31 -16.33 -14.01
CA ASP A 86 5.81 -17.09 -12.87
C ASP A 86 4.56 -16.44 -12.25
N TRP A 87 4.34 -15.17 -12.47
CA TRP A 87 3.21 -14.41 -11.93
C TRP A 87 1.95 -14.57 -12.79
N LYS A 88 1.36 -15.78 -12.77
CA LYS A 88 0.11 -16.05 -13.51
C LYS A 88 -1.07 -15.41 -12.80
N ASN A 89 -1.73 -14.45 -13.47
CA ASN A 89 -2.92 -13.74 -12.96
C ASN A 89 -2.72 -13.14 -11.56
N PRO A 90 -1.68 -12.35 -11.32
CA PRO A 90 -1.46 -11.74 -10.01
C PRO A 90 -2.57 -10.73 -9.71
N ARG A 91 -2.90 -10.58 -8.45
CA ARG A 91 -3.81 -9.51 -8.01
C ARG A 91 -2.98 -8.27 -7.74
N TYR A 92 -3.11 -7.32 -8.62
CA TYR A 92 -2.40 -6.06 -8.50
C TYR A 92 -3.11 -5.10 -7.54
N ILE A 93 -2.32 -4.38 -6.78
CA ILE A 93 -2.67 -3.09 -6.21
C ILE A 93 -2.14 -2.03 -7.16
N HIS A 94 -2.94 -1.04 -7.45
CA HIS A 94 -2.59 0.02 -8.38
C HIS A 94 -2.16 1.28 -7.62
N LEU A 95 -1.03 1.83 -8.00
CA LEU A 95 -0.46 3.09 -7.50
C LEU A 95 -0.40 4.06 -8.69
N ASP A 96 -1.57 4.47 -9.16
CA ASP A 96 -1.72 5.20 -10.42
C ASP A 96 -2.81 6.28 -10.35
N ASN A 97 -3.10 6.79 -9.18
CA ASN A 97 -4.01 7.90 -9.01
C ASN A 97 -3.33 9.09 -8.32
N ARG A 98 -3.92 10.26 -8.51
CA ARG A 98 -3.40 11.53 -8.00
C ARG A 98 -3.24 11.54 -6.48
N ASP A 99 -4.15 10.89 -5.78
CA ASP A 99 -4.18 10.91 -4.31
C ASP A 99 -3.04 10.09 -3.70
N LYS A 100 -2.45 9.19 -4.48
CA LYS A 100 -1.29 8.37 -4.11
C LYS A 100 0.05 8.98 -4.58
N ALA A 101 0.02 10.06 -5.35
CA ALA A 101 1.20 10.71 -5.89
C ALA A 101 1.54 11.95 -5.04
N ILE A 102 2.60 11.86 -4.24
CA ILE A 102 3.07 12.96 -3.40
C ILE A 102 4.20 13.69 -4.12
N GLY A 103 4.12 15.02 -4.17
CA GLY A 103 5.17 15.87 -4.73
C GLY A 103 5.14 16.03 -6.27
N LEU A 104 4.28 15.31 -6.97
CA LEU A 104 4.12 15.45 -8.42
C LEU A 104 3.02 16.46 -8.77
N THR A 105 3.38 17.51 -9.49
CA THR A 105 2.41 18.51 -9.96
C THR A 105 2.82 19.01 -11.35
N PRO A 106 2.02 18.80 -12.39
CA PRO A 106 0.81 17.97 -12.44
C PRO A 106 1.13 16.46 -12.44
N TYR A 107 0.33 15.68 -11.72
CA TYR A 107 0.39 14.23 -11.80
C TYR A 107 -0.26 13.74 -13.10
N MET A 108 0.40 12.79 -13.75
CA MET A 108 -0.10 12.06 -14.92
C MET A 108 0.34 10.60 -14.81
N ASP A 109 -0.57 9.66 -14.98
CA ASP A 109 -0.31 8.22 -14.88
C ASP A 109 0.67 7.67 -15.89
N TRP A 110 0.84 8.36 -17.02
CA TRP A 110 1.85 8.02 -18.02
C TRP A 110 3.26 8.47 -17.62
N ASN A 111 3.37 9.44 -16.71
CA ASN A 111 4.64 9.95 -16.20
C ASN A 111 5.19 9.09 -15.08
N LEU A 112 4.33 8.75 -14.10
CA LEU A 112 4.69 7.83 -13.02
C LEU A 112 3.46 7.07 -12.57
N SER A 113 3.50 5.76 -12.70
CA SER A 113 2.50 4.87 -12.11
C SER A 113 3.13 3.52 -11.82
N ALA A 114 2.55 2.80 -10.86
CA ALA A 114 3.00 1.47 -10.53
C ALA A 114 1.83 0.53 -10.26
N ARG A 115 2.09 -0.75 -10.38
CA ARG A 115 1.24 -1.81 -9.88
C ARG A 115 2.08 -2.86 -9.20
N VAL A 116 1.59 -3.37 -8.08
CA VAL A 116 2.31 -4.30 -7.23
C VAL A 116 1.50 -5.55 -6.94
N ALA A 117 2.17 -6.68 -6.80
CA ALA A 117 1.54 -7.94 -6.40
C ALA A 117 2.43 -8.71 -5.42
N LEU A 118 1.81 -9.57 -4.62
CA LEU A 118 2.47 -10.39 -3.64
C LEU A 118 2.25 -11.89 -3.88
N ALA A 119 3.26 -12.67 -3.62
CA ALA A 119 3.18 -14.12 -3.50
C ALA A 119 4.03 -14.59 -2.31
N TRP A 120 3.86 -15.81 -1.87
CA TRP A 120 4.64 -16.37 -0.77
C TRP A 120 4.78 -17.89 -0.89
N ASP A 121 5.83 -18.42 -0.31
CA ASP A 121 6.00 -19.84 -0.02
C ASP A 121 6.39 -20.04 1.45
N GLU A 122 6.79 -21.23 1.84
CA GLU A 122 7.12 -21.55 3.23
C GLU A 122 8.35 -20.81 3.77
N LYS A 123 9.13 -20.17 2.90
CA LYS A 123 10.40 -19.52 3.26
C LYS A 123 10.47 -18.06 2.90
N ASN A 124 9.70 -17.63 1.86
CA ASN A 124 9.89 -16.34 1.24
C ASN A 124 8.55 -15.62 1.05
N LEU A 125 8.60 -14.30 1.18
CA LEU A 125 7.61 -13.36 0.64
C LEU A 125 8.18 -12.81 -0.67
N TYR A 126 7.40 -12.90 -1.74
CA TYR A 126 7.75 -12.39 -3.05
C TYR A 126 6.97 -11.12 -3.35
N PHE A 127 7.64 -10.20 -3.96
CA PHE A 127 7.09 -8.92 -4.36
C PHE A 127 7.33 -8.70 -5.86
N LEU A 128 6.29 -8.31 -6.59
CA LEU A 128 6.39 -7.86 -7.97
C LEU A 128 5.98 -6.40 -8.03
N GLY A 129 6.88 -5.54 -8.47
CA GLY A 129 6.60 -4.14 -8.81
C GLY A 129 6.73 -3.95 -10.32
N ILE A 130 5.72 -3.39 -10.95
CA ILE A 130 5.77 -2.95 -12.35
C ILE A 130 5.56 -1.45 -12.35
N VAL A 131 6.60 -0.72 -12.69
CA VAL A 131 6.62 0.74 -12.73
C VAL A 131 6.55 1.20 -14.17
N LYS A 132 5.76 2.21 -14.43
CA LYS A 132 5.74 2.97 -15.68
C LYS A 132 6.25 4.37 -15.33
N ASP A 133 7.37 4.71 -15.93
CA ASP A 133 8.02 6.00 -15.77
C ASP A 133 8.51 6.47 -17.14
N ASN A 134 8.46 7.76 -17.39
CA ASN A 134 8.92 8.35 -18.63
C ASN A 134 10.39 8.82 -18.58
N ASN A 135 10.97 8.92 -17.41
CA ASN A 135 12.35 9.35 -17.19
C ASN A 135 12.96 8.71 -15.97
N PHE A 136 13.78 7.70 -16.18
CA PHE A 136 14.50 7.06 -15.08
C PHE A 136 15.68 7.96 -14.64
N ASP A 137 15.67 8.41 -13.40
CA ASP A 137 16.71 9.25 -12.78
C ASP A 137 17.14 8.71 -11.42
N GLN A 138 18.25 7.96 -11.40
CA GLN A 138 18.85 7.44 -10.18
C GLN A 138 20.34 7.73 -10.18
N THR A 139 20.71 8.84 -9.55
CA THR A 139 22.11 9.30 -9.42
C THR A 139 22.71 8.97 -8.06
N HIS A 140 21.90 8.52 -7.11
CA HIS A 140 22.30 8.21 -5.74
C HIS A 140 22.60 6.72 -5.56
N THR A 141 23.44 6.43 -4.56
CA THR A 141 23.83 5.06 -4.18
C THR A 141 23.77 4.89 -2.67
N GLY A 142 23.79 3.65 -2.20
CA GLY A 142 23.84 3.34 -0.78
C GLY A 142 22.61 3.83 -0.02
N THR A 143 22.82 4.46 1.13
CA THR A 143 21.74 4.94 1.99
C THR A 143 20.86 6.03 1.37
N LEU A 144 21.31 6.66 0.30
CA LEU A 144 20.63 7.77 -0.38
C LEU A 144 19.82 7.33 -1.62
N ILE A 145 19.69 6.05 -1.89
CA ILE A 145 18.92 5.58 -3.06
C ILE A 145 17.46 6.02 -3.07
N TRP A 146 16.92 6.45 -1.94
CA TRP A 146 15.56 6.98 -1.81
C TRP A 146 15.38 8.39 -2.41
N GLU A 147 16.47 9.12 -2.69
CA GLU A 147 16.45 10.46 -3.29
C GLU A 147 16.32 10.44 -4.83
N GLY A 148 16.43 9.25 -5.44
CA GLY A 148 16.20 9.02 -6.86
C GLY A 148 15.15 7.93 -7.10
N ASP A 149 15.05 7.48 -8.33
CA ASP A 149 14.11 6.42 -8.70
C ASP A 149 14.41 5.13 -7.97
N SER A 150 13.53 4.78 -7.07
CA SER A 150 13.67 3.62 -6.21
C SER A 150 12.30 3.02 -5.86
N PHE A 151 12.34 1.77 -5.48
CA PHE A 151 11.20 1.08 -4.91
C PHE A 151 11.37 0.98 -3.41
N GLN A 152 10.41 1.51 -2.65
CA GLN A 152 10.44 1.41 -1.19
C GLN A 152 9.36 0.45 -0.70
N LEU A 153 9.74 -0.46 0.19
CA LEU A 153 8.87 -1.48 0.76
C LEU A 153 8.88 -1.38 2.28
N GLY A 154 7.74 -0.97 2.84
CA GLY A 154 7.50 -1.00 4.28
C GLY A 154 6.75 -2.27 4.67
N ILE A 155 7.25 -2.98 5.69
CA ILE A 155 6.63 -4.19 6.23
C ILE A 155 6.42 -4.02 7.73
N ASP A 156 5.18 -4.15 8.20
CA ASP A 156 4.84 -4.29 9.61
C ASP A 156 4.46 -5.75 9.91
N ALA A 157 5.46 -6.56 10.24
CA ALA A 157 5.26 -7.97 10.51
C ALA A 157 4.51 -8.24 11.82
N SER A 158 4.49 -7.27 12.72
CA SER A 158 3.79 -7.36 14.00
C SER A 158 2.33 -6.89 13.91
N ASN A 159 1.94 -6.24 12.82
CA ASN A 159 0.65 -5.57 12.65
C ASN A 159 0.36 -4.57 13.80
N ALA A 160 1.38 -3.91 14.28
CA ALA A 160 1.29 -3.00 15.42
C ALA A 160 0.53 -1.71 15.08
N LYS A 161 0.32 -1.41 13.78
CA LYS A 161 -0.37 -0.21 13.27
C LYS A 161 0.25 1.10 13.79
N LYS A 162 1.54 1.08 14.03
CA LYS A 162 2.34 2.24 14.43
C LYS A 162 3.07 2.79 13.21
N PRO A 163 3.53 4.05 13.25
CA PRO A 163 4.43 4.56 12.21
C PRO A 163 5.64 3.64 12.03
N ILE A 164 6.08 3.45 10.78
CA ILE A 164 7.16 2.50 10.44
C ILE A 164 8.48 2.79 11.17
N GLU A 165 8.63 3.99 11.68
CA GLU A 165 9.80 4.44 12.47
C GLU A 165 9.76 3.99 13.95
N SER A 166 8.70 3.32 14.37
CA SER A 166 8.47 3.04 15.80
C SER A 166 9.20 1.82 16.33
N GLY A 167 9.83 1.00 15.51
CA GLY A 167 10.70 -0.09 15.97
C GLY A 167 10.19 -1.51 15.70
N ASP A 168 10.11 -2.34 16.72
CA ASP A 168 10.04 -3.79 16.68
C ASP A 168 9.03 -4.38 15.66
N GLY A 169 9.56 -5.25 14.79
CA GLY A 169 8.75 -5.96 13.78
C GLY A 169 8.42 -5.14 12.54
N GLN A 170 8.97 -3.94 12.43
CA GLN A 170 8.81 -3.09 11.25
C GLN A 170 10.11 -3.01 10.47
N TYR A 171 10.00 -3.03 9.15
CA TYR A 171 11.11 -3.02 8.22
C TYR A 171 10.84 -2.04 7.09
N LEU A 172 11.85 -1.26 6.73
CA LEU A 172 11.82 -0.39 5.56
C LEU A 172 13.00 -0.73 4.67
N TYR A 173 12.71 -1.11 3.45
CA TYR A 173 13.70 -1.45 2.44
C TYR A 173 13.58 -0.52 1.24
N GLY A 174 14.73 -0.18 0.65
CA GLY A 174 14.81 0.46 -0.66
C GLY A 174 15.50 -0.45 -1.64
N LEU A 175 15.03 -0.46 -2.87
CA LEU A 175 15.55 -1.21 -3.99
C LEU A 175 15.77 -0.23 -5.14
N ALA A 176 16.97 -0.18 -5.70
CA ALA A 176 17.29 0.71 -6.81
C ALA A 176 18.26 0.08 -7.79
N LYS A 177 18.17 0.50 -9.04
CA LYS A 177 19.18 0.24 -10.07
C LYS A 177 20.07 1.50 -10.14
N THR A 178 21.27 1.38 -9.62
CA THR A 178 22.21 2.50 -9.47
C THR A 178 23.40 2.36 -10.42
N SER A 179 24.34 3.31 -10.36
CA SER A 179 25.63 3.20 -11.06
C SER A 179 26.48 2.02 -10.57
N ASN A 180 26.25 1.54 -9.34
CA ASN A 180 26.93 0.36 -8.78
C ASN A 180 26.22 -0.97 -9.13
N GLY A 181 25.12 -0.90 -9.89
CA GLY A 181 24.26 -2.04 -10.21
C GLY A 181 22.99 -2.06 -9.39
N GLU A 182 22.48 -3.23 -9.06
CA GLU A 182 21.29 -3.44 -8.25
C GLU A 182 21.64 -3.30 -6.77
N GLU A 183 21.09 -2.31 -6.08
CA GLU A 183 21.32 -2.08 -4.66
C GLU A 183 20.03 -2.25 -3.87
N ALA A 184 20.11 -3.01 -2.77
CA ALA A 184 19.10 -3.10 -1.73
C ALA A 184 19.62 -2.49 -0.44
N TRP A 185 18.85 -1.59 0.16
CA TRP A 185 19.21 -0.90 1.38
C TRP A 185 18.14 -1.05 2.44
N SER A 186 18.53 -1.19 3.68
CA SER A 186 17.62 -1.22 4.83
C SER A 186 17.83 0.01 5.68
N TRP A 187 16.75 0.73 5.94
CA TRP A 187 16.74 1.80 6.92
C TRP A 187 16.18 1.29 8.24
N PRO A 188 16.71 1.77 9.37
CA PRO A 188 16.27 1.28 10.66
C PRO A 188 14.83 1.66 10.92
N ALA A 189 14.03 0.68 11.25
CA ALA A 189 12.81 0.87 11.98
C ALA A 189 13.16 0.91 13.47
N GLY A 190 13.10 2.11 14.10
CA GLY A 190 13.34 2.26 15.54
C GLY A 190 14.66 2.88 15.99
N LYS A 191 14.73 3.19 17.29
CA LYS A 191 15.69 4.12 17.92
C LYS A 191 17.18 3.78 17.83
N ASN A 192 17.58 2.57 17.47
CA ASN A 192 18.98 2.12 17.54
C ASN A 192 19.47 1.41 16.28
N GLY A 193 18.71 1.37 15.22
CA GLY A 193 19.12 0.76 13.98
C GLY A 193 20.08 1.64 13.19
N LYS A 194 20.96 1.03 12.41
CA LYS A 194 21.81 1.71 11.44
C LYS A 194 21.36 1.34 10.06
N SER A 195 21.34 2.33 9.16
CA SER A 195 21.16 2.04 7.74
C SER A 195 22.30 1.16 7.25
N ALA A 196 21.98 0.13 6.50
CA ALA A 196 22.95 -0.83 5.99
C ALA A 196 22.46 -1.46 4.68
N PRO A 197 23.33 -2.03 3.86
CA PRO A 197 22.91 -2.91 2.78
C PRO A 197 21.95 -3.97 3.30
N ALA A 198 20.83 -4.18 2.59
CA ALA A 198 19.81 -5.13 3.05
C ALA A 198 20.30 -6.56 2.88
N GLU A 199 20.25 -7.33 3.95
CA GLU A 199 20.57 -8.75 3.93
C GLU A 199 19.33 -9.59 3.59
N LYS A 200 19.53 -10.75 2.97
CA LYS A 200 18.48 -11.73 2.64
C LYS A 200 17.38 -11.22 1.71
N ILE A 201 17.68 -10.21 0.92
CA ILE A 201 16.84 -9.74 -0.17
C ILE A 201 17.52 -10.16 -1.48
N ASP A 202 16.82 -10.94 -2.26
CA ASP A 202 17.17 -11.24 -3.65
C ASP A 202 16.18 -10.54 -4.57
N PHE A 203 16.68 -9.74 -5.50
CA PHE A 203 15.83 -8.95 -6.40
C PHE A 203 16.52 -8.77 -7.74
N ARG A 204 15.72 -8.48 -8.76
CA ARG A 204 16.20 -8.19 -10.11
C ARG A 204 15.33 -7.10 -10.72
N PHE A 205 15.99 -6.18 -11.41
CA PHE A 205 15.33 -5.26 -12.32
C PHE A 205 15.33 -5.83 -13.75
N SER A 206 14.22 -5.62 -14.46
CA SER A 206 14.14 -5.83 -15.90
C SER A 206 13.52 -4.60 -16.55
N ASN A 207 14.02 -4.27 -17.72
CA ASN A 207 13.47 -3.18 -18.57
C ASN A 207 12.34 -3.72 -19.42
#